data_bd8af7674d7ef961eda0b4af25da824e
#
_entry.id   bd8af7674d7ef961eda0b4af25da824e
#
_cell.length_a   1.000
_cell.length_b   1.000
_cell.length_c   1.000
_cell.angle_alpha   90.00
_cell.angle_beta   90.00
_cell.angle_gamma   90.00
#
_symmetry.space_group_name_H-M   'P 1'
#
loop_
_entity.id
_entity.type
_entity.pdbx_description
1 polymer ?
#
loop_
_entity_poly.entity_id
_entity_poly.type
_entity_poly.pdbx_seq_one_letter_code
_entity_poly.pdbx_strand_id
1 'polypeptide(L)'
;MLLKTLLLGAIATSAVASTAMADGHEGARARDGEVKIIYWQAPSILNPYLSGGTKDLESSSLVIEPMGRYDNNGDIVPYLAVETPTVANGGVSKDLTSITWKLKEGLQWSDGSDVTSADLVFTAKYCMDPEGGCAQLSKFDGIKSVDAIDKLTTKVTFDQPTPNPYGPFVGMATPIIQAAQFADCLGARAPECTEANFGPIGTGPFVVTNFKPNDVIQMVANDNYRT
;
A
#
# COMPACT_ATOMS: atom_id res chain seq x y z
N MET A 1 1.34 -87.19 26.22
CA MET A 1 1.73 -86.47 24.97
C MET A 1 0.90 -85.21 24.94
N LEU A 2 1.45 -84.08 25.45
CA LEU A 2 0.70 -82.83 25.61
C LEU A 2 1.05 -81.90 24.37
N LEU A 3 -0.01 -81.50 23.70
CA LEU A 3 0.01 -80.57 22.59
C LEU A 3 -0.12 -79.15 23.17
N LYS A 4 0.89 -78.33 23.06
CA LYS A 4 0.86 -76.92 23.46
C LYS A 4 0.43 -76.10 22.24
N THR A 5 -0.75 -75.47 22.37
CA THR A 5 -1.27 -74.53 21.40
C THR A 5 -0.74 -73.14 21.71
N LEU A 6 0.04 -72.53 20.79
CA LEU A 6 0.47 -71.12 20.86
C LEU A 6 -0.65 -70.26 20.27
N LEU A 7 -1.19 -69.31 21.06
CA LEU A 7 -1.99 -68.22 20.57
C LEU A 7 -1.06 -67.06 20.17
N LEU A 8 -1.03 -66.72 18.89
CA LEU A 8 -0.46 -65.45 18.42
C LEU A 8 -1.50 -64.37 18.54
N GLY A 9 -1.29 -63.42 19.45
CA GLY A 9 -2.07 -62.20 19.54
C GLY A 9 -1.60 -61.19 18.49
N ALA A 10 -2.46 -60.86 17.53
CA ALA A 10 -2.22 -59.76 16.59
C ALA A 10 -2.58 -58.42 17.26
N ILE A 11 -1.55 -57.58 17.48
CA ILE A 11 -1.75 -56.19 17.92
C ILE A 11 -2.03 -55.37 16.67
N ALA A 12 -3.28 -54.96 16.49
CA ALA A 12 -3.68 -54.00 15.49
C ALA A 12 -3.33 -52.58 15.96
N THR A 13 -2.26 -52.01 15.46
CA THR A 13 -1.96 -50.59 15.61
C THR A 13 -2.83 -49.80 14.67
N SER A 14 -3.88 -49.17 15.19
CA SER A 14 -4.67 -48.16 14.47
C SER A 14 -3.85 -46.86 14.36
N ALA A 15 -3.33 -46.63 13.18
CA ALA A 15 -2.80 -45.31 12.82
C ALA A 15 -3.94 -44.32 12.70
N VAL A 16 -4.08 -43.42 13.68
CA VAL A 16 -4.96 -42.27 13.57
C VAL A 16 -4.26 -41.29 12.63
N ALA A 17 -4.68 -41.27 11.37
CA ALA A 17 -4.31 -40.21 10.42
C ALA A 17 -5.05 -38.94 10.85
N SER A 18 -4.35 -38.03 11.52
CA SER A 18 -4.82 -36.68 11.73
C SER A 18 -4.81 -35.98 10.35
N THR A 19 -6.02 -35.92 9.73
CA THR A 19 -6.23 -35.00 8.61
C THR A 19 -6.14 -33.58 9.17
N ALA A 20 -5.03 -32.91 8.94
CA ALA A 20 -4.98 -31.47 9.07
C ALA A 20 -5.96 -30.91 8.04
N MET A 21 -7.16 -30.55 8.50
CA MET A 21 -8.07 -29.72 7.75
C MET A 21 -7.37 -28.38 7.61
N ALA A 22 -6.86 -28.08 6.43
CA ALA A 22 -6.58 -26.71 6.05
C ALA A 22 -7.95 -26.02 5.96
N ASP A 23 -8.35 -25.37 7.06
CA ASP A 23 -9.47 -24.45 7.03
C ASP A 23 -9.11 -23.38 6.01
N GLY A 24 -9.79 -23.43 4.87
CA GLY A 24 -9.80 -22.37 3.90
C GLY A 24 -10.41 -21.13 4.54
N HIS A 25 -9.58 -20.28 5.11
CA HIS A 25 -9.99 -18.96 5.55
C HIS A 25 -10.24 -18.09 4.33
N GLU A 26 -11.43 -18.23 3.73
CA GLU A 26 -11.96 -17.17 2.90
C GLU A 26 -12.15 -15.93 3.77
N GLY A 27 -11.21 -14.97 3.67
CA GLY A 27 -11.43 -13.58 4.04
C GLY A 27 -11.76 -13.23 5.50
N ALA A 28 -11.61 -14.16 6.45
CA ALA A 28 -11.83 -13.81 7.86
C ALA A 28 -10.60 -13.03 8.37
N ARG A 29 -10.77 -11.73 8.59
CA ARG A 29 -9.82 -10.98 9.43
C ARG A 29 -9.65 -11.73 10.74
N ALA A 30 -8.39 -12.00 11.15
CA ALA A 30 -8.10 -12.47 12.49
C ALA A 30 -8.70 -11.45 13.47
N ARG A 31 -9.73 -11.83 14.20
CA ARG A 31 -10.46 -10.91 15.07
C ARG A 31 -9.75 -10.65 16.37
N ASP A 32 -8.91 -11.60 16.79
CA ASP A 32 -8.20 -11.55 18.07
C ASP A 32 -6.75 -11.95 17.83
N GLY A 33 -5.84 -11.09 18.17
CA GLY A 33 -4.41 -11.36 18.07
C GLY A 33 -3.57 -10.10 17.96
N GLU A 34 -2.33 -10.25 18.36
CA GLU A 34 -1.29 -9.23 18.24
C GLU A 34 -0.17 -9.81 17.41
N VAL A 35 0.32 -9.06 16.41
CA VAL A 35 1.53 -9.40 15.66
C VAL A 35 2.62 -8.42 16.04
N LYS A 36 3.75 -8.94 16.52
CA LYS A 36 4.95 -8.14 16.82
C LYS A 36 6.00 -8.39 15.76
N ILE A 37 6.33 -7.35 15.01
CA ILE A 37 7.36 -7.39 13.98
C ILE A 37 8.60 -6.71 14.55
N ILE A 38 9.70 -7.46 14.67
CA ILE A 38 11.01 -6.90 14.99
C ILE A 38 11.65 -6.52 13.67
N TYR A 39 12.01 -5.24 13.57
CA TYR A 39 12.59 -4.68 12.36
C TYR A 39 14.08 -4.36 12.56
N TRP A 40 14.87 -4.45 11.50
CA TRP A 40 16.32 -4.26 11.56
C TRP A 40 16.75 -2.84 11.91
N GLN A 41 15.88 -1.84 11.66
CA GLN A 41 16.06 -0.44 12.03
C GLN A 41 14.70 0.19 12.31
N ALA A 42 14.60 0.94 13.40
CA ALA A 42 13.34 1.60 13.76
C ALA A 42 13.00 2.74 12.78
N PRO A 43 11.73 2.87 12.38
CA PRO A 43 11.27 3.96 11.54
C PRO A 43 11.39 5.32 12.21
N SER A 44 11.66 6.34 11.41
CA SER A 44 11.80 7.72 11.86
C SER A 44 10.63 8.61 11.45
N ILE A 45 9.88 8.21 10.42
CA ILE A 45 8.75 8.94 9.86
C ILE A 45 7.85 7.95 9.10
N LEU A 46 6.57 8.29 8.94
CA LEU A 46 5.60 7.50 8.17
C LEU A 46 5.13 8.22 6.90
N ASN A 47 5.79 9.32 6.54
CA ASN A 47 5.59 9.99 5.26
C ASN A 47 6.73 9.63 4.30
N PRO A 48 6.51 8.76 3.29
CA PRO A 48 7.55 8.31 2.36
C PRO A 48 8.05 9.41 1.44
N TYR A 49 7.31 10.51 1.30
CA TYR A 49 7.75 11.66 0.52
C TYR A 49 8.85 12.47 1.20
N LEU A 50 9.04 12.28 2.51
CA LEU A 50 10.10 12.93 3.29
C LEU A 50 11.22 11.97 3.72
N SER A 51 11.21 10.72 3.23
CA SER A 51 12.27 9.75 3.51
C SER A 51 12.52 8.82 2.32
N GLY A 52 13.78 8.54 2.05
CA GLY A 52 14.22 7.48 1.13
C GLY A 52 14.60 6.17 1.85
N GLY A 53 14.44 6.11 3.18
CA GLY A 53 14.84 4.95 3.98
C GLY A 53 13.86 3.79 3.86
N THR A 54 14.35 2.59 3.53
CA THR A 54 13.53 1.38 3.39
C THR A 54 12.66 1.11 4.62
N LYS A 55 13.21 1.31 5.82
CA LYS A 55 12.48 1.18 7.10
C LYS A 55 11.22 2.04 7.17
N ASP A 56 11.28 3.26 6.64
CA ASP A 56 10.17 4.22 6.65
C ASP A 56 9.16 3.88 5.54
N LEU A 57 9.65 3.53 4.33
CA LEU A 57 8.82 3.14 3.20
C LEU A 57 8.02 1.85 3.49
N GLU A 58 8.65 0.82 4.05
CA GLU A 58 7.98 -0.43 4.37
C GLU A 58 6.96 -0.25 5.50
N SER A 59 7.31 0.49 6.54
CA SER A 59 6.41 0.76 7.66
C SER A 59 5.20 1.59 7.24
N SER A 60 5.39 2.64 6.43
CA SER A 60 4.29 3.45 5.91
C SER A 60 3.38 2.67 4.97
N SER A 61 3.90 1.66 4.27
CA SER A 61 3.13 0.85 3.32
C SER A 61 2.02 -0.01 3.96
N LEU A 62 2.02 -0.15 5.27
CA LEU A 62 0.95 -0.78 6.04
C LEU A 62 -0.25 0.16 6.24
N VAL A 63 -0.04 1.46 6.07
CA VAL A 63 -1.03 2.51 6.36
C VAL A 63 -1.50 3.20 5.08
N ILE A 64 -0.58 3.58 4.19
CA ILE A 64 -0.89 4.30 2.95
C ILE A 64 -0.51 3.47 1.72
N GLU A 65 -1.37 3.52 0.69
CA GLU A 65 -1.25 2.65 -0.46
C GLU A 65 -1.12 3.42 -1.77
N PRO A 66 -0.40 2.82 -2.76
CA PRO A 66 -0.29 3.36 -4.13
C PRO A 66 -1.45 2.89 -5.02
N MET A 67 -1.51 3.43 -6.25
CA MET A 67 -2.41 2.93 -7.29
C MET A 67 -2.10 1.48 -7.69
N GLY A 68 -0.84 1.09 -7.70
CA GLY A 68 -0.37 -0.27 -7.99
C GLY A 68 0.92 -0.61 -7.26
N ARG A 69 1.21 -1.89 -7.10
CA ARG A 69 2.46 -2.40 -6.53
C ARG A 69 3.11 -3.40 -7.48
N TYR A 70 4.40 -3.60 -7.34
CA TYR A 70 5.11 -4.66 -8.05
C TYR A 70 4.93 -5.99 -7.31
N ASP A 71 4.65 -7.05 -8.06
CA ASP A 71 4.65 -8.43 -7.56
C ASP A 71 6.06 -9.04 -7.57
N ASN A 72 6.16 -10.33 -7.24
CA ASN A 72 7.44 -11.06 -7.20
C ASN A 72 8.09 -11.24 -8.58
N ASN A 73 7.35 -11.04 -9.67
CA ASN A 73 7.84 -11.14 -11.04
C ASN A 73 8.25 -9.77 -11.60
N GLY A 74 7.93 -8.69 -10.86
CA GLY A 74 8.12 -7.31 -11.29
C GLY A 74 6.94 -6.75 -12.09
N ASP A 75 5.83 -7.47 -12.16
CA ASP A 75 4.61 -7.01 -12.80
C ASP A 75 3.84 -6.06 -11.88
N ILE A 76 3.18 -5.04 -12.46
CA ILE A 76 2.35 -4.11 -11.70
C ILE A 76 0.98 -4.73 -11.48
N VAL A 77 0.65 -4.95 -10.21
CA VAL A 77 -0.69 -5.37 -9.77
C VAL A 77 -1.46 -4.17 -9.22
N PRO A 78 -2.74 -3.98 -9.61
CA PRO A 78 -3.52 -2.84 -9.15
C PRO A 78 -3.89 -2.97 -7.66
N TYR A 79 -3.73 -1.87 -6.92
CA TYR A 79 -4.13 -1.73 -5.52
C TYR A 79 -5.34 -0.81 -5.36
N LEU A 80 -5.15 0.51 -5.41
CA LEU A 80 -6.27 1.46 -5.43
C LEU A 80 -6.87 1.58 -6.83
N ALA A 81 -6.10 1.25 -7.89
CA ALA A 81 -6.59 1.28 -9.26
C ALA A 81 -7.51 0.10 -9.58
N VAL A 82 -8.46 0.33 -10.50
CA VAL A 82 -9.33 -0.72 -11.07
C VAL A 82 -8.49 -1.74 -11.82
N GLU A 83 -7.53 -1.25 -12.63
CA GLU A 83 -6.63 -2.05 -13.46
C GLU A 83 -5.30 -1.31 -13.65
N THR A 84 -4.27 -2.01 -14.11
CA THR A 84 -3.01 -1.39 -14.53
C THR A 84 -3.21 -0.74 -15.90
N PRO A 85 -3.02 0.58 -16.03
CA PRO A 85 -3.13 1.25 -17.33
C PRO A 85 -2.04 0.77 -18.29
N THR A 86 -2.43 0.47 -19.53
CA THR A 86 -1.53 0.02 -20.62
C THR A 86 -1.91 0.69 -21.92
N VAL A 87 -1.04 0.58 -22.93
CA VAL A 87 -1.40 1.02 -24.30
C VAL A 87 -2.54 0.15 -24.85
N ALA A 88 -2.57 -1.13 -24.49
CA ALA A 88 -3.56 -2.09 -24.99
C ALA A 88 -4.98 -1.79 -24.49
N ASN A 89 -5.13 -1.39 -23.21
CA ASN A 89 -6.43 -1.01 -22.65
C ASN A 89 -6.75 0.49 -22.79
N GLY A 90 -5.85 1.26 -23.43
CA GLY A 90 -6.03 2.69 -23.64
C GLY A 90 -5.71 3.58 -22.43
N GLY A 91 -5.29 2.98 -21.32
CA GLY A 91 -4.88 3.70 -20.12
C GLY A 91 -3.55 4.44 -20.28
N VAL A 92 -2.69 4.00 -21.21
CA VAL A 92 -1.50 4.74 -21.67
C VAL A 92 -1.75 5.17 -23.11
N SER A 93 -1.49 6.43 -23.43
CA SER A 93 -1.64 6.96 -24.78
C SER A 93 -0.64 6.31 -25.75
N LYS A 94 -1.04 6.17 -27.04
CA LYS A 94 -0.21 5.53 -28.07
C LYS A 94 1.11 6.24 -28.34
N ASP A 95 1.14 7.55 -28.13
CA ASP A 95 2.33 8.40 -28.24
C ASP A 95 3.15 8.43 -26.95
N LEU A 96 2.73 7.66 -25.92
CA LEU A 96 3.37 7.55 -24.61
C LEU A 96 3.49 8.88 -23.85
N THR A 97 2.67 9.87 -24.17
CA THR A 97 2.70 11.19 -23.51
C THR A 97 1.74 11.31 -22.34
N SER A 98 0.91 10.31 -22.09
CA SER A 98 0.02 10.32 -20.91
C SER A 98 -0.34 8.94 -20.40
N ILE A 99 -0.67 8.89 -19.10
CA ILE A 99 -1.25 7.73 -18.42
C ILE A 99 -2.50 8.18 -17.66
N THR A 100 -3.56 7.37 -17.73
CA THR A 100 -4.83 7.61 -17.04
C THR A 100 -5.07 6.53 -16.00
N TRP A 101 -5.19 6.91 -14.76
CA TRP A 101 -5.50 6.06 -13.63
C TRP A 101 -6.98 6.16 -13.27
N LYS A 102 -7.60 5.04 -12.96
CA LYS A 102 -8.98 4.98 -12.46
C LYS A 102 -9.00 4.31 -11.10
N LEU A 103 -9.50 5.02 -10.07
CA LEU A 103 -9.71 4.50 -8.73
C LEU A 103 -10.86 3.49 -8.71
N LYS A 104 -10.77 2.48 -7.86
CA LYS A 104 -11.90 1.60 -7.53
C LYS A 104 -13.02 2.44 -6.89
N GLU A 105 -14.26 2.03 -7.09
CA GLU A 105 -15.41 2.65 -6.42
C GLU A 105 -15.45 2.27 -4.95
N GLY A 106 -15.96 3.17 -4.11
CA GLY A 106 -16.18 2.93 -2.69
C GLY A 106 -14.92 2.88 -1.84
N LEU A 107 -13.77 3.31 -2.35
CA LEU A 107 -12.55 3.45 -1.55
C LEU A 107 -12.74 4.53 -0.50
N GLN A 108 -12.36 4.20 0.73
CA GLN A 108 -12.39 5.12 1.86
C GLN A 108 -11.02 5.25 2.51
N TRP A 109 -10.74 6.43 3.01
CA TRP A 109 -9.68 6.68 3.97
C TRP A 109 -10.04 6.06 5.33
N SER A 110 -9.06 5.90 6.22
CA SER A 110 -9.28 5.34 7.55
C SER A 110 -10.19 6.21 8.46
N ASP A 111 -10.40 7.48 8.10
CA ASP A 111 -11.36 8.38 8.75
C ASP A 111 -12.78 8.29 8.18
N GLY A 112 -13.02 7.43 7.18
CA GLY A 112 -14.30 7.21 6.52
C GLY A 112 -14.60 8.18 5.37
N SER A 113 -13.74 9.14 5.08
CA SER A 113 -13.91 10.02 3.92
C SER A 113 -13.57 9.30 2.61
N ASP A 114 -14.14 9.78 1.49
CA ASP A 114 -13.94 9.16 0.18
C ASP A 114 -12.53 9.44 -0.36
N VAL A 115 -11.92 8.43 -0.99
CA VAL A 115 -10.73 8.60 -1.83
C VAL A 115 -11.14 9.07 -3.21
N THR A 116 -10.50 10.13 -3.71
CA THR A 116 -10.86 10.75 -4.97
C THR A 116 -9.64 11.07 -5.84
N SER A 117 -9.88 11.40 -7.10
CA SER A 117 -8.85 11.89 -8.03
C SER A 117 -8.15 13.16 -7.53
N ALA A 118 -8.83 13.97 -6.69
CA ALA A 118 -8.22 15.15 -6.08
C ALA A 118 -7.03 14.79 -5.17
N ASP A 119 -7.05 13.62 -4.52
CA ASP A 119 -5.95 13.15 -3.69
C ASP A 119 -4.70 12.80 -4.53
N LEU A 120 -4.89 12.24 -5.74
CA LEU A 120 -3.78 11.99 -6.67
C LEU A 120 -3.17 13.31 -7.18
N VAL A 121 -4.01 14.27 -7.55
CA VAL A 121 -3.57 15.62 -7.98
C VAL A 121 -2.80 16.28 -6.85
N PHE A 122 -3.33 16.22 -5.64
CA PHE A 122 -2.68 16.78 -4.45
C PHE A 122 -1.34 16.09 -4.17
N THR A 123 -1.28 14.75 -4.23
CA THR A 123 -0.06 13.98 -4.01
C THR A 123 1.05 14.39 -4.96
N ALA A 124 0.73 14.56 -6.25
CA ALA A 124 1.68 15.07 -7.23
C ALA A 124 2.14 16.50 -6.89
N LYS A 125 1.20 17.40 -6.59
CA LYS A 125 1.51 18.76 -6.18
C LYS A 125 2.41 18.81 -4.95
N TYR A 126 2.16 17.94 -3.97
CA TYR A 126 2.96 17.85 -2.74
C TYR A 126 4.42 17.48 -3.04
N CYS A 127 4.65 16.46 -3.87
CA CYS A 127 6.00 16.02 -4.18
C CYS A 127 6.71 16.94 -5.19
N MET A 128 6.00 17.54 -6.13
CA MET A 128 6.56 18.41 -7.16
C MET A 128 6.79 19.85 -6.68
N ASP A 129 6.38 20.19 -5.46
CA ASP A 129 6.65 21.50 -4.87
C ASP A 129 8.15 21.67 -4.68
N PRO A 130 8.77 22.72 -5.28
CA PRO A 130 10.23 22.89 -5.25
C PRO A 130 10.78 23.17 -3.84
N GLU A 131 9.93 23.65 -2.93
CA GLU A 131 10.30 23.92 -1.54
C GLU A 131 10.01 22.74 -0.61
N GLY A 132 9.32 21.68 -1.10
CA GLY A 132 8.83 20.56 -0.29
C GLY A 132 9.91 19.56 0.11
N GLY A 133 11.05 19.54 -0.56
CA GLY A 133 12.15 18.62 -0.27
C GLY A 133 11.77 17.15 -0.47
N CYS A 134 10.90 16.85 -1.43
CA CYS A 134 10.40 15.49 -1.67
C CYS A 134 11.53 14.51 -2.02
N ALA A 135 11.70 13.48 -1.18
CA ALA A 135 12.70 12.42 -1.39
C ALA A 135 12.41 11.54 -2.62
N GLN A 136 11.19 11.60 -3.15
CA GLN A 136 10.73 10.80 -4.30
C GLN A 136 10.60 11.65 -5.58
N LEU A 137 11.11 12.89 -5.60
CA LEU A 137 10.92 13.84 -6.69
C LEU A 137 11.27 13.24 -8.07
N SER A 138 12.34 12.44 -8.15
CA SER A 138 12.76 11.79 -9.40
C SER A 138 11.71 10.84 -10.01
N LYS A 139 10.73 10.37 -9.21
CA LYS A 139 9.61 9.56 -9.71
C LYS A 139 8.56 10.39 -10.45
N PHE A 140 8.62 11.71 -10.29
CA PHE A 140 7.72 12.69 -10.90
C PHE A 140 8.40 13.49 -12.02
N ASP A 141 9.63 13.14 -12.40
CA ASP A 141 10.36 13.81 -13.47
C ASP A 141 9.61 13.75 -14.80
N GLY A 142 9.62 14.84 -15.54
CA GLY A 142 8.99 14.96 -16.84
C GLY A 142 7.47 15.04 -16.82
N ILE A 143 6.83 15.12 -15.64
CA ILE A 143 5.39 15.37 -15.55
C ILE A 143 5.11 16.83 -15.87
N LYS A 144 4.25 17.05 -16.88
CA LYS A 144 3.73 18.34 -17.28
C LYS A 144 2.51 18.75 -16.45
N SER A 145 1.57 17.82 -16.25
CA SER A 145 0.39 18.05 -15.43
C SER A 145 -0.17 16.75 -14.87
N VAL A 146 -0.91 16.87 -13.76
CA VAL A 146 -1.75 15.81 -13.18
C VAL A 146 -3.13 16.41 -12.99
N ASP A 147 -4.12 15.89 -13.71
CA ASP A 147 -5.44 16.48 -13.83
C ASP A 147 -6.52 15.49 -13.40
N ALA A 148 -7.43 15.92 -12.53
CA ALA A 148 -8.65 15.18 -12.23
C ALA A 148 -9.64 15.32 -13.40
N ILE A 149 -9.93 14.21 -14.08
CA ILE A 149 -10.88 14.18 -15.19
C ILE A 149 -12.31 14.07 -14.66
N ASP A 150 -12.50 13.25 -13.65
CA ASP A 150 -13.73 13.11 -12.87
C ASP A 150 -13.38 12.70 -11.42
N LYS A 151 -14.39 12.37 -10.60
CA LYS A 151 -14.19 11.99 -9.19
C LYS A 151 -13.20 10.84 -8.98
N LEU A 152 -13.10 9.90 -9.93
CA LEU A 152 -12.32 8.68 -9.79
C LEU A 152 -11.21 8.55 -10.84
N THR A 153 -11.12 9.47 -11.79
CA THR A 153 -10.19 9.37 -12.94
C THR A 153 -9.19 10.50 -12.90
N THR A 154 -7.90 10.14 -12.93
CA THR A 154 -6.78 11.08 -12.96
C THR A 154 -5.92 10.82 -14.19
N LYS A 155 -5.60 11.88 -14.93
CA LYS A 155 -4.68 11.84 -16.07
C LYS A 155 -3.36 12.51 -15.69
N VAL A 156 -2.26 11.79 -15.91
CA VAL A 156 -0.91 12.34 -15.86
C VAL A 156 -0.45 12.60 -17.29
N THR A 157 0.01 13.79 -17.59
CA THR A 157 0.56 14.18 -18.88
C THR A 157 2.06 14.45 -18.72
N PHE A 158 2.87 13.93 -19.62
CA PHE A 158 4.31 14.10 -19.64
C PHE A 158 4.75 15.10 -20.70
N ASP A 159 5.89 15.75 -20.49
CA ASP A 159 6.50 16.69 -21.45
C ASP A 159 7.03 16.00 -22.71
N GLN A 160 7.43 14.73 -22.57
CA GLN A 160 8.01 13.89 -23.64
C GLN A 160 7.40 12.49 -23.58
N PRO A 161 7.48 11.72 -24.69
CA PRO A 161 7.11 10.30 -24.66
C PRO A 161 7.86 9.56 -23.56
N THR A 162 7.11 8.93 -22.66
CA THR A 162 7.63 8.24 -21.47
C THR A 162 7.31 6.74 -21.58
N PRO A 163 8.28 5.89 -21.99
CA PRO A 163 8.04 4.45 -22.19
C PRO A 163 7.66 3.71 -20.90
N ASN A 164 8.10 4.20 -19.75
CA ASN A 164 7.72 3.66 -18.43
C ASN A 164 7.02 4.76 -17.60
N PRO A 165 5.69 4.95 -17.76
CA PRO A 165 4.96 6.05 -17.15
C PRO A 165 4.54 5.75 -15.69
N TYR A 166 5.05 4.68 -15.07
CA TYR A 166 4.64 4.21 -13.75
C TYR A 166 5.51 4.76 -12.61
N GLY A 167 6.35 5.75 -12.86
CA GLY A 167 7.13 6.41 -11.80
C GLY A 167 6.28 6.94 -10.65
N PRO A 168 5.29 7.81 -10.92
CA PRO A 168 4.36 8.28 -9.91
C PRO A 168 3.30 7.22 -9.60
N PHE A 169 2.85 7.18 -8.34
CA PHE A 169 1.71 6.41 -7.85
C PHE A 169 1.85 4.88 -7.88
N VAL A 170 3.04 4.33 -8.17
CA VAL A 170 3.30 2.88 -8.14
C VAL A 170 4.42 2.54 -7.17
N GLY A 171 4.17 1.52 -6.35
CA GLY A 171 5.10 1.06 -5.32
C GLY A 171 5.02 1.84 -4.00
N MET A 172 5.71 1.32 -2.98
CA MET A 172 5.65 1.84 -1.61
C MET A 172 6.25 3.24 -1.44
N ALA A 173 7.03 3.70 -2.40
CA ALA A 173 7.69 5.01 -2.36
C ALA A 173 6.77 6.17 -2.80
N THR A 174 5.73 5.86 -3.57
CA THR A 174 4.81 6.87 -4.13
C THR A 174 3.34 6.53 -3.87
N PRO A 175 2.93 6.30 -2.60
CA PRO A 175 1.54 6.08 -2.24
C PRO A 175 0.72 7.36 -2.43
N ILE A 176 -0.61 7.23 -2.38
CA ILE A 176 -1.51 8.39 -2.39
C ILE A 176 -1.65 8.90 -0.96
N ILE A 177 -1.53 10.20 -0.74
CA ILE A 177 -1.77 10.87 0.55
C ILE A 177 -3.09 11.62 0.53
N GLN A 178 -3.76 11.71 1.68
CA GLN A 178 -5.04 12.39 1.81
C GLN A 178 -4.85 13.91 1.69
N ALA A 179 -5.50 14.51 0.69
CA ALA A 179 -5.38 15.94 0.42
C ALA A 179 -5.84 16.79 1.62
N ALA A 180 -6.89 16.37 2.33
CA ALA A 180 -7.44 17.12 3.46
C ALA A 180 -6.48 17.17 4.65
N GLN A 181 -5.82 16.04 5.00
CA GLN A 181 -4.86 15.98 6.10
C GLN A 181 -3.60 16.80 5.83
N PHE A 182 -3.14 16.78 4.58
CA PHE A 182 -1.89 17.43 4.18
C PHE A 182 -2.07 18.82 3.56
N ALA A 183 -3.30 19.38 3.55
CA ALA A 183 -3.62 20.63 2.87
C ALA A 183 -2.68 21.79 3.23
N ASP A 184 -2.34 21.89 4.51
CA ASP A 184 -1.46 22.94 5.05
C ASP A 184 0.01 22.55 5.08
N CYS A 185 0.39 21.38 4.52
CA CYS A 185 1.72 20.79 4.59
C CYS A 185 2.50 20.90 3.27
N LEU A 186 2.21 21.91 2.44
CA LEU A 186 2.89 22.11 1.16
C LEU A 186 4.21 22.89 1.31
N GLY A 187 5.13 22.64 0.40
CA GLY A 187 6.41 23.36 0.31
C GLY A 187 7.24 23.20 1.58
N ALA A 188 7.85 24.28 2.01
CA ALA A 188 8.73 24.32 3.19
C ALA A 188 8.04 23.86 4.51
N ARG A 189 6.70 23.83 4.54
CA ARG A 189 5.93 23.35 5.69
C ARG A 189 5.85 21.82 5.78
N ALA A 190 6.17 21.10 4.72
CA ALA A 190 6.04 19.63 4.68
C ALA A 190 6.71 18.92 5.87
N PRO A 191 7.98 19.23 6.25
CA PRO A 191 8.61 18.57 7.40
C PRO A 191 8.05 19.01 8.76
N GLU A 192 7.35 20.15 8.84
CA GLU A 192 6.79 20.69 10.08
C GLU A 192 5.46 20.03 10.47
N CYS A 193 4.79 19.37 9.54
CA CYS A 193 3.50 18.69 9.75
C CYS A 193 3.65 17.37 10.52
N THR A 194 4.16 17.42 11.73
CA THR A 194 4.50 16.25 12.53
C THR A 194 3.33 15.28 12.69
N GLU A 195 2.13 15.76 12.93
CA GLU A 195 0.94 14.93 13.12
C GLU A 195 0.63 14.09 11.87
N ALA A 196 0.58 14.71 10.70
CA ALA A 196 0.34 14.02 9.44
C ALA A 196 1.52 13.11 9.03
N ASN A 197 2.75 13.54 9.31
CA ASN A 197 3.95 12.79 8.97
C ASN A 197 4.15 11.53 9.84
N PHE A 198 3.61 11.52 11.07
CA PHE A 198 3.75 10.42 12.03
C PHE A 198 2.51 9.55 12.15
N GLY A 199 1.34 10.09 11.82
CA GLY A 199 0.06 9.40 11.85
C GLY A 199 -0.75 9.67 10.58
N PRO A 200 -0.27 9.26 9.38
CA PRO A 200 -1.02 9.51 8.16
C PRO A 200 -2.36 8.78 8.17
N ILE A 201 -3.42 9.48 7.78
CA ILE A 201 -4.69 8.89 7.41
C ILE A 201 -4.47 8.13 6.09
N GLY A 202 -4.75 6.84 6.07
CA GLY A 202 -4.40 5.97 4.96
C GLY A 202 -5.54 5.12 4.47
N THR A 203 -5.31 4.44 3.35
CA THR A 203 -6.23 3.47 2.75
C THR A 203 -5.82 2.03 3.07
N GLY A 204 -4.71 1.86 3.78
CA GLY A 204 -4.12 0.56 4.08
C GLY A 204 -4.86 -0.22 5.18
N PRO A 205 -4.44 -1.47 5.41
CA PRO A 205 -5.11 -2.37 6.36
C PRO A 205 -4.98 -1.95 7.83
N PHE A 206 -4.11 -1.00 8.15
CA PHE A 206 -3.86 -0.57 9.53
C PHE A 206 -3.94 0.94 9.69
N VAL A 207 -4.29 1.36 10.91
CA VAL A 207 -4.31 2.75 11.40
C VAL A 207 -3.29 2.90 12.52
N VAL A 208 -2.48 3.94 12.47
CA VAL A 208 -1.51 4.26 13.51
C VAL A 208 -2.22 4.77 14.76
N THR A 209 -1.97 4.16 15.90
CA THR A 209 -2.48 4.62 17.21
C THR A 209 -1.41 5.27 18.07
N ASN A 210 -0.15 4.90 17.84
CA ASN A 210 0.99 5.51 18.52
C ASN A 210 2.25 5.35 17.66
N PHE A 211 3.00 6.41 17.51
CA PHE A 211 4.31 6.38 16.86
C PHE A 211 5.34 7.12 17.70
N LYS A 212 6.38 6.40 18.06
CA LYS A 212 7.58 6.96 18.68
C LYS A 212 8.74 6.80 17.70
N PRO A 213 9.17 7.90 17.05
CA PRO A 213 10.26 7.84 16.08
C PRO A 213 11.50 7.14 16.66
N ASN A 214 12.10 6.26 15.86
CA ASN A 214 13.28 5.45 16.22
C ASN A 214 13.04 4.45 17.37
N ASP A 215 11.80 4.15 17.71
CA ASP A 215 11.44 3.19 18.78
C ASP A 215 10.33 2.24 18.29
N VAL A 216 9.07 2.63 18.35
CA VAL A 216 7.93 1.73 18.13
C VAL A 216 6.80 2.39 17.36
N ILE A 217 6.12 1.58 16.53
CA ILE A 217 4.83 1.91 15.92
C ILE A 217 3.79 0.95 16.47
N GLN A 218 2.66 1.48 16.94
CA GLN A 218 1.49 0.70 17.32
C GLN A 218 0.37 1.00 16.33
N MET A 219 -0.28 -0.05 15.85
CA MET A 219 -1.34 0.04 14.86
C MET A 219 -2.50 -0.85 15.24
N VAL A 220 -3.69 -0.49 14.79
CA VAL A 220 -4.90 -1.32 14.87
C VAL A 220 -5.42 -1.58 13.47
N ALA A 221 -6.30 -2.56 13.31
CA ALA A 221 -6.95 -2.83 12.03
C ALA A 221 -7.76 -1.60 11.59
N ASN A 222 -7.74 -1.32 10.29
CA ASN A 222 -8.55 -0.27 9.68
C ASN A 222 -9.94 -0.84 9.35
N ASP A 223 -10.98 -0.35 10.03
CA ASP A 223 -12.37 -0.83 9.82
C ASP A 223 -12.92 -0.44 8.43
N ASN A 224 -12.36 0.61 7.82
CA ASN A 224 -12.72 1.06 6.47
C ASN A 224 -11.86 0.41 5.36
N TYR A 225 -11.02 -0.57 5.72
CA TYR A 225 -10.21 -1.26 4.73
C TYR A 225 -11.09 -2.12 3.82
N ARG A 226 -10.90 -1.97 2.51
CA ARG A 226 -11.57 -2.82 1.52
C ARG A 226 -11.21 -4.30 1.72
N THR A 227 -12.19 -5.17 1.67
CA THR A 227 -12.05 -6.64 1.72
C THR A 227 -12.09 -7.22 0.31
#